data_53c7b5f29038caeceaeb926ac10ad910
#
_entry.id   53c7b5f29038caeceaeb926ac10ad910
#
_cell.length_a   1.000
_cell.length_b   1.000
_cell.length_c   1.000
_cell.angle_alpha   90.00
_cell.angle_beta   90.00
_cell.angle_gamma   90.00
#
_symmetry.space_group_name_H-M   'P 1'
#
loop_
_entity.id
_entity.type
_entity.pdbx_description
1 polymer ?
#
loop_
_entity_poly.entity_id
_entity_poly.type
_entity_poly.pdbx_seq_one_letter_code
_entity_poly.pdbx_strand_id
1 'polypeptide(L)'
;MRYFAKRKLIVLLIIILIFSTSIIQRATKATFNKYKKITIVLDAGHGGIDGGTVGVNSKVKESHLNLIMVKELEKLFTSQGFKIVLTRDGDYGLYGDESKGFKLRDLKKRVEITDKSNAVVMLSIHMNKYSSKERRGVQVFYKQGSESSEMLAKKVQLSVNLLTEQPKMYDALKGDYYILNCNARCSIIVECGFLSSPIDEELLLSDTYRKKLAKAIYSGVFNYFSNN
;
A
#
# COMPACT_ATOMS: atom_id res chain seq x y z
N MET A 1 55.22 13.06 -17.79
CA MET A 1 54.40 13.67 -16.73
C MET A 1 52.90 13.45 -16.88
N ARG A 2 52.26 13.71 -18.04
CA ARG A 2 50.80 13.55 -18.26
C ARG A 2 50.27 12.13 -18.03
N TYR A 3 51.01 11.06 -18.34
CA TYR A 3 50.60 9.68 -18.20
C TYR A 3 50.49 9.25 -16.70
N PHE A 4 51.46 9.63 -15.87
CA PHE A 4 51.42 9.37 -14.43
C PHE A 4 50.31 10.13 -13.70
N ALA A 5 49.99 11.34 -14.15
CA ALA A 5 48.86 12.10 -13.61
C ALA A 5 47.51 11.44 -13.91
N LYS A 6 47.34 10.94 -15.15
CA LYS A 6 46.13 10.18 -15.55
C LYS A 6 45.95 8.89 -14.72
N ARG A 7 47.04 8.11 -14.48
CA ARG A 7 46.98 6.91 -13.64
C ARG A 7 46.60 7.25 -12.19
N LYS A 8 47.18 8.27 -11.60
CA LYS A 8 46.82 8.74 -10.25
C LYS A 8 45.36 9.14 -10.15
N LEU A 9 44.83 9.85 -11.16
CA LEU A 9 43.44 10.23 -11.23
C LEU A 9 42.49 9.01 -11.30
N ILE A 10 42.82 8.03 -12.14
CA ILE A 10 42.04 6.80 -12.28
C ILE A 10 42.00 6.03 -10.94
N VAL A 11 43.14 5.87 -10.27
CA VAL A 11 43.22 5.22 -8.97
C VAL A 11 42.39 5.94 -7.92
N LEU A 12 42.45 7.28 -7.89
CA LEU A 12 41.62 8.10 -6.99
C LEU A 12 40.13 7.90 -7.24
N LEU A 13 39.68 7.90 -8.50
CA LEU A 13 38.29 7.66 -8.87
C LEU A 13 37.80 6.26 -8.47
N ILE A 14 38.64 5.23 -8.62
CA ILE A 14 38.33 3.87 -8.17
C ILE A 14 38.18 3.82 -6.64
N ILE A 15 39.05 4.49 -5.90
CA ILE A 15 38.98 4.55 -4.43
C ILE A 15 37.68 5.25 -4.01
N ILE A 16 37.33 6.38 -4.62
CA ILE A 16 36.07 7.11 -4.35
C ILE A 16 34.87 6.22 -4.65
N LEU A 17 34.89 5.47 -5.75
CA LEU A 17 33.81 4.56 -6.12
C LEU A 17 33.64 3.43 -5.08
N ILE A 18 34.75 2.82 -4.63
CA ILE A 18 34.72 1.77 -3.61
C ILE A 18 34.20 2.32 -2.27
N PHE A 19 34.65 3.50 -1.88
CA PHE A 19 34.14 4.14 -0.65
C PHE A 19 32.66 4.48 -0.73
N SER A 20 32.22 5.06 -1.84
CA SER A 20 30.79 5.40 -2.04
C SER A 20 29.91 4.15 -2.05
N THR A 21 30.30 3.08 -2.71
CA THR A 21 29.55 1.81 -2.70
C THR A 21 29.49 1.18 -1.30
N SER A 22 30.59 1.24 -0.53
CA SER A 22 30.62 0.75 0.85
C SER A 22 29.70 1.53 1.79
N ILE A 23 29.64 2.87 1.64
CA ILE A 23 28.73 3.71 2.41
C ILE A 23 27.27 3.40 2.05
N ILE A 24 26.95 3.27 0.76
CA ILE A 24 25.61 2.92 0.29
C ILE A 24 25.18 1.56 0.84
N GLN A 25 26.05 0.54 0.79
CA GLN A 25 25.76 -0.79 1.32
C GLN A 25 25.53 -0.80 2.83
N ARG A 26 26.29 -0.01 3.59
CA ARG A 26 26.08 0.13 5.04
C ARG A 26 24.76 0.82 5.35
N ALA A 27 24.41 1.88 4.63
CA ALA A 27 23.17 2.60 4.79
C ALA A 27 21.95 1.72 4.45
N THR A 28 21.98 0.98 3.34
CA THR A 28 20.91 0.05 2.96
C THR A 28 20.74 -1.08 3.96
N LYS A 29 21.85 -1.66 4.46
CA LYS A 29 21.81 -2.71 5.48
C LYS A 29 21.26 -2.18 6.82
N ALA A 30 21.61 -0.96 7.21
CA ALA A 30 21.10 -0.34 8.43
C ALA A 30 19.58 -0.07 8.32
N THR A 31 19.11 0.44 7.17
CA THR A 31 17.70 0.66 6.90
C THR A 31 16.91 -0.65 6.93
N PHE A 32 17.41 -1.68 6.25
CA PHE A 32 16.79 -3.02 6.25
C PHE A 32 16.66 -3.58 7.67
N ASN A 33 17.71 -3.46 8.49
CA ASN A 33 17.71 -3.94 9.88
C ASN A 33 16.73 -3.12 10.77
N LYS A 34 16.58 -1.82 10.52
CA LYS A 34 15.64 -0.96 11.26
C LYS A 34 14.20 -1.49 11.12
N TYR A 35 13.79 -1.87 9.92
CA TYR A 35 12.42 -2.27 9.63
C TYR A 35 12.12 -3.76 9.84
N LYS A 36 13.13 -4.61 10.03
CA LYS A 36 12.99 -6.07 10.24
C LYS A 36 12.09 -6.45 11.43
N LYS A 37 11.94 -5.55 12.40
CA LYS A 37 11.09 -5.76 13.58
C LYS A 37 9.66 -5.24 13.40
N ILE A 38 9.38 -4.52 12.31
CA ILE A 38 8.07 -3.93 12.05
C ILE A 38 7.25 -4.89 11.21
N THR A 39 6.09 -5.28 11.73
CA THR A 39 5.11 -6.08 11.00
C THR A 39 4.01 -5.17 10.46
N ILE A 40 3.65 -5.33 9.20
CA ILE A 40 2.55 -4.64 8.51
C ILE A 40 1.56 -5.70 8.04
N VAL A 41 0.27 -5.48 8.31
CA VAL A 41 -0.80 -6.26 7.68
C VAL A 41 -1.19 -5.56 6.38
N LEU A 42 -1.21 -6.32 5.30
CA LEU A 42 -1.79 -5.92 4.02
C LEU A 42 -3.08 -6.71 3.83
N ASP A 43 -4.18 -6.00 3.81
CA ASP A 43 -5.51 -6.57 3.63
C ASP A 43 -5.98 -6.32 2.20
N ALA A 44 -6.21 -7.40 1.45
CA ALA A 44 -6.86 -7.34 0.15
C ALA A 44 -8.37 -7.45 0.35
N GLY A 45 -9.09 -6.32 0.28
CA GLY A 45 -10.54 -6.29 0.50
C GLY A 45 -11.30 -7.27 -0.39
N HIS A 46 -12.47 -7.76 0.09
CA HIS A 46 -13.31 -8.75 -0.60
C HIS A 46 -12.61 -10.10 -0.85
N GLY A 47 -13.16 -10.95 -1.71
CA GLY A 47 -12.59 -12.24 -2.11
C GLY A 47 -13.64 -13.34 -2.23
N GLY A 48 -13.39 -14.34 -3.08
CA GLY A 48 -14.32 -15.45 -3.33
C GLY A 48 -15.65 -14.97 -3.90
N ILE A 49 -16.77 -15.30 -3.22
CA ILE A 49 -18.12 -14.88 -3.66
C ILE A 49 -18.34 -13.37 -3.51
N ASP A 50 -17.65 -12.70 -2.59
CA ASP A 50 -17.68 -11.24 -2.49
C ASP A 50 -16.68 -10.61 -3.45
N GLY A 51 -17.10 -10.39 -4.68
CA GLY A 51 -16.26 -9.74 -5.70
C GLY A 51 -16.03 -8.24 -5.46
N GLY A 52 -16.73 -7.62 -4.51
CA GLY A 52 -16.76 -6.17 -4.37
C GLY A 52 -17.49 -5.49 -5.52
N THR A 53 -17.10 -4.25 -5.85
CA THR A 53 -17.62 -3.58 -7.05
C THR A 53 -16.99 -4.18 -8.33
N VAL A 54 -17.54 -3.80 -9.48
CA VAL A 54 -17.04 -4.25 -10.78
C VAL A 54 -16.75 -3.06 -11.68
N GLY A 55 -15.75 -3.21 -12.52
CA GLY A 55 -15.38 -2.23 -13.54
C GLY A 55 -16.54 -1.94 -14.49
N VAL A 56 -16.70 -0.66 -14.81
CA VAL A 56 -17.83 -0.19 -15.63
C VAL A 56 -17.79 -0.76 -17.05
N ASN A 57 -16.60 -0.92 -17.63
CA ASN A 57 -16.39 -1.44 -18.98
C ASN A 57 -15.93 -2.91 -18.98
N SER A 58 -14.83 -3.22 -18.28
CA SER A 58 -14.17 -4.53 -18.31
C SER A 58 -14.88 -5.61 -17.50
N LYS A 59 -15.75 -5.21 -16.56
CA LYS A 59 -16.36 -6.11 -15.56
C LYS A 59 -15.35 -6.81 -14.64
N VAL A 60 -14.12 -6.29 -14.57
CA VAL A 60 -13.14 -6.78 -13.59
C VAL A 60 -13.69 -6.62 -12.17
N LYS A 61 -13.50 -7.65 -11.35
CA LYS A 61 -13.90 -7.60 -9.93
C LYS A 61 -12.88 -6.79 -9.13
N GLU A 62 -13.37 -5.99 -8.21
CA GLU A 62 -12.56 -5.25 -7.25
C GLU A 62 -11.61 -6.19 -6.49
N SER A 63 -12.12 -7.33 -6.01
CA SER A 63 -11.35 -8.32 -5.26
C SER A 63 -10.07 -8.77 -5.97
N HIS A 64 -10.09 -8.88 -7.30
CA HIS A 64 -8.92 -9.24 -8.10
C HIS A 64 -7.87 -8.12 -8.11
N LEU A 65 -8.30 -6.88 -8.32
CA LEU A 65 -7.40 -5.73 -8.34
C LEU A 65 -6.82 -5.44 -6.94
N ASN A 66 -7.62 -5.62 -5.88
CA ASN A 66 -7.16 -5.50 -4.50
C ASN A 66 -6.00 -6.48 -4.23
N LEU A 67 -6.16 -7.75 -4.64
CA LEU A 67 -5.13 -8.76 -4.47
C LEU A 67 -3.86 -8.43 -5.26
N ILE A 68 -3.99 -7.98 -6.51
CA ILE A 68 -2.82 -7.56 -7.33
C ILE A 68 -2.08 -6.41 -6.65
N MET A 69 -2.79 -5.38 -6.18
CA MET A 69 -2.18 -4.24 -5.48
C MET A 69 -1.48 -4.65 -4.19
N VAL A 70 -2.10 -5.51 -3.39
CA VAL A 70 -1.50 -6.05 -2.16
C VAL A 70 -0.21 -6.82 -2.47
N LYS A 71 -0.18 -7.63 -3.54
CA LYS A 71 1.03 -8.34 -3.95
C LYS A 71 2.16 -7.42 -4.42
N GLU A 72 1.85 -6.30 -5.07
CA GLU A 72 2.86 -5.29 -5.42
C GLU A 72 3.40 -4.57 -4.15
N LEU A 73 2.53 -4.24 -3.20
CA LEU A 73 2.93 -3.66 -1.92
C LEU A 73 3.77 -4.63 -1.08
N GLU A 74 3.40 -5.92 -1.03
CA GLU A 74 4.16 -6.97 -0.35
C GLU A 74 5.62 -7.00 -0.83
N LYS A 75 5.85 -7.00 -2.16
CA LYS A 75 7.20 -6.99 -2.75
C LYS A 75 7.98 -5.76 -2.30
N LEU A 76 7.36 -4.57 -2.34
CA LEU A 76 8.03 -3.32 -1.97
C LEU A 76 8.41 -3.30 -0.49
N PHE A 77 7.49 -3.63 0.41
CA PHE A 77 7.77 -3.62 1.85
C PHE A 77 8.79 -4.70 2.25
N THR A 78 8.65 -5.92 1.72
CA THR A 78 9.58 -7.02 2.00
C THR A 78 11.00 -6.70 1.55
N SER A 79 11.15 -6.04 0.39
CA SER A 79 12.46 -5.62 -0.12
C SER A 79 13.18 -4.63 0.80
N GLN A 80 12.45 -3.92 1.66
CA GLN A 80 13.00 -2.99 2.64
C GLN A 80 13.12 -3.59 4.06
N GLY A 81 12.78 -4.86 4.22
CA GLY A 81 12.95 -5.61 5.46
C GLY A 81 11.73 -5.64 6.37
N PHE A 82 10.59 -5.07 5.99
CA PHE A 82 9.37 -5.21 6.77
C PHE A 82 8.87 -6.66 6.78
N LYS A 83 8.28 -7.09 7.89
CA LYS A 83 7.52 -8.33 7.97
C LYS A 83 6.10 -8.08 7.47
N ILE A 84 5.63 -8.92 6.55
CA ILE A 84 4.30 -8.77 5.98
C ILE A 84 3.42 -9.94 6.41
N VAL A 85 2.19 -9.62 6.81
CA VAL A 85 1.11 -10.56 7.02
C VAL A 85 -0.02 -10.19 6.05
N LEU A 86 -0.41 -11.12 5.22
CA LEU A 86 -1.54 -10.96 4.30
C LEU A 86 -2.81 -11.49 4.97
N THR A 87 -3.93 -10.80 4.81
CA THR A 87 -5.23 -11.36 5.23
C THR A 87 -5.66 -12.50 4.31
N ARG A 88 -5.38 -12.37 3.00
CA ARG A 88 -5.51 -13.43 1.99
C ARG A 88 -4.43 -13.27 0.91
N ASP A 89 -4.04 -14.38 0.32
CA ASP A 89 -3.02 -14.45 -0.73
C ASP A 89 -3.54 -15.03 -2.06
N GLY A 90 -4.84 -15.35 -2.11
CA GLY A 90 -5.56 -15.88 -3.26
C GLY A 90 -6.97 -15.28 -3.39
N ASP A 91 -7.73 -15.74 -4.41
CA ASP A 91 -9.12 -15.34 -4.62
C ASP A 91 -10.09 -16.20 -3.80
N TYR A 92 -10.08 -15.97 -2.50
CA TYR A 92 -11.00 -16.55 -1.53
C TYR A 92 -11.39 -15.54 -0.47
N GLY A 93 -12.56 -15.74 0.14
CA GLY A 93 -13.00 -14.96 1.30
C GLY A 93 -12.61 -15.67 2.60
N LEU A 94 -12.68 -14.94 3.70
CA LEU A 94 -12.33 -15.43 5.05
C LEU A 94 -13.57 -15.79 5.89
N TYR A 95 -14.72 -15.89 5.25
CA TYR A 95 -16.03 -16.05 5.87
C TYR A 95 -16.35 -17.48 6.33
N GLY A 96 -15.54 -18.46 5.96
CA GLY A 96 -15.79 -19.88 6.18
C GLY A 96 -16.82 -20.43 5.19
N ASP A 97 -18.09 -20.45 5.58
CA ASP A 97 -19.21 -20.85 4.71
C ASP A 97 -19.92 -19.62 4.07
N GLU A 98 -20.70 -19.87 3.03
CA GLU A 98 -21.41 -18.84 2.26
C GLU A 98 -22.81 -18.49 2.82
N SER A 99 -23.12 -18.90 4.04
CA SER A 99 -24.41 -18.67 4.67
C SER A 99 -24.64 -17.17 4.98
N LYS A 100 -25.87 -16.83 5.34
CA LYS A 100 -26.25 -15.45 5.71
C LYS A 100 -25.28 -14.87 6.74
N GLY A 101 -24.86 -13.62 6.51
CA GLY A 101 -23.92 -12.90 7.38
C GLY A 101 -22.43 -13.15 7.05
N PHE A 102 -22.12 -13.83 5.95
CA PHE A 102 -20.75 -14.11 5.52
C PHE A 102 -19.85 -12.86 5.47
N LYS A 103 -20.35 -11.72 5.02
CA LYS A 103 -19.57 -10.46 4.98
C LYS A 103 -19.09 -10.01 6.35
N LEU A 104 -19.94 -10.12 7.38
CA LEU A 104 -19.55 -9.77 8.74
C LEU A 104 -18.53 -10.79 9.31
N ARG A 105 -18.68 -12.09 8.99
CA ARG A 105 -17.68 -13.09 9.38
C ARG A 105 -16.33 -12.84 8.73
N ASP A 106 -16.34 -12.48 7.46
CA ASP A 106 -15.13 -12.10 6.71
C ASP A 106 -14.42 -10.92 7.38
N LEU A 107 -15.13 -9.81 7.64
CA LEU A 107 -14.59 -8.64 8.32
C LEU A 107 -14.03 -8.96 9.71
N LYS A 108 -14.76 -9.76 10.51
CA LYS A 108 -14.29 -10.22 11.83
C LYS A 108 -12.98 -11.01 11.71
N LYS A 109 -12.86 -11.86 10.70
CA LYS A 109 -11.65 -12.67 10.48
C LYS A 109 -10.45 -11.80 10.10
N ARG A 110 -10.65 -10.76 9.28
CA ARG A 110 -9.60 -9.77 8.94
C ARG A 110 -9.09 -9.03 10.17
N VAL A 111 -10.01 -8.60 11.04
CA VAL A 111 -9.66 -7.97 12.33
C VAL A 111 -8.89 -8.97 13.21
N GLU A 112 -9.37 -10.20 13.34
CA GLU A 112 -8.69 -11.26 14.11
C GLU A 112 -7.26 -11.52 13.64
N ILE A 113 -7.04 -11.64 12.31
CA ILE A 113 -5.71 -11.82 11.72
C ILE A 113 -4.82 -10.62 12.07
N THR A 114 -5.35 -9.41 11.96
CA THR A 114 -4.62 -8.18 12.26
C THR A 114 -4.20 -8.13 13.72
N ASP A 115 -5.11 -8.40 14.65
CA ASP A 115 -4.84 -8.34 16.09
C ASP A 115 -3.84 -9.42 16.54
N LYS A 116 -3.91 -10.63 15.95
CA LYS A 116 -2.98 -11.74 16.25
C LYS A 116 -1.60 -11.59 15.62
N SER A 117 -1.44 -10.73 14.60
CA SER A 117 -0.20 -10.59 13.84
C SER A 117 0.91 -9.81 14.57
N ASN A 118 0.59 -9.12 15.67
CA ASN A 118 1.45 -8.10 16.29
C ASN A 118 1.87 -6.98 15.34
N ALA A 119 1.05 -6.70 14.33
CA ALA A 119 1.31 -5.62 13.38
C ALA A 119 1.26 -4.25 14.05
N VAL A 120 2.11 -3.35 13.57
CA VAL A 120 2.12 -1.94 13.97
C VAL A 120 1.04 -1.17 13.19
N VAL A 121 0.90 -1.49 11.90
CA VAL A 121 -0.11 -0.89 11.03
C VAL A 121 -0.82 -1.94 10.17
N MET A 122 -2.06 -1.61 9.77
CA MET A 122 -2.82 -2.33 8.76
C MET A 122 -3.19 -1.41 7.61
N LEU A 123 -2.96 -1.86 6.39
CA LEU A 123 -3.38 -1.21 5.15
C LEU A 123 -4.42 -2.09 4.47
N SER A 124 -5.67 -1.63 4.43
CA SER A 124 -6.75 -2.30 3.67
C SER A 124 -6.86 -1.66 2.29
N ILE A 125 -6.73 -2.48 1.27
CA ILE A 125 -6.68 -2.04 -0.14
C ILE A 125 -8.00 -2.35 -0.81
N HIS A 126 -8.59 -1.32 -1.39
CA HIS A 126 -9.90 -1.34 -2.02
C HIS A 126 -9.93 -0.56 -3.33
N MET A 127 -11.00 -0.75 -4.11
CA MET A 127 -11.39 0.08 -5.25
C MET A 127 -12.78 0.65 -4.98
N ASN A 128 -12.91 1.95 -5.17
CA ASN A 128 -14.13 2.68 -4.85
C ASN A 128 -15.20 2.55 -5.94
N LYS A 129 -16.41 2.95 -5.57
CA LYS A 129 -17.54 3.13 -6.48
C LYS A 129 -18.32 4.38 -6.09
N TYR A 130 -18.75 5.14 -7.08
CA TYR A 130 -19.62 6.31 -6.89
C TYR A 130 -20.68 6.38 -7.97
N SER A 131 -21.80 7.09 -7.70
CA SER A 131 -22.90 7.25 -8.66
C SER A 131 -22.48 8.04 -9.91
N SER A 132 -21.68 9.10 -9.73
CA SER A 132 -21.10 9.85 -10.85
C SER A 132 -19.86 9.15 -11.39
N LYS A 133 -19.80 8.95 -12.71
CA LYS A 133 -18.64 8.40 -13.42
C LYS A 133 -17.45 9.37 -13.46
N GLU A 134 -17.67 10.64 -13.17
CA GLU A 134 -16.63 11.67 -13.14
C GLU A 134 -15.82 11.65 -11.83
N ARG A 135 -16.38 11.02 -10.78
CA ARG A 135 -15.65 10.85 -9.51
C ARG A 135 -14.50 9.88 -9.70
N ARG A 136 -13.28 10.37 -9.44
CA ARG A 136 -12.05 9.63 -9.71
C ARG A 136 -10.93 9.99 -8.75
N GLY A 137 -9.86 9.19 -8.77
CA GLY A 137 -8.64 9.42 -8.01
C GLY A 137 -8.57 8.61 -6.72
N VAL A 138 -7.40 8.57 -6.12
CA VAL A 138 -7.10 7.82 -4.90
C VAL A 138 -7.59 8.57 -3.68
N GLN A 139 -8.27 7.85 -2.77
CA GLN A 139 -8.77 8.42 -1.52
C GLN A 139 -8.39 7.54 -0.33
N VAL A 140 -7.81 8.14 0.71
CA VAL A 140 -7.43 7.41 1.92
C VAL A 140 -8.39 7.73 3.06
N PHE A 141 -8.81 6.68 3.78
CA PHE A 141 -9.69 6.77 4.95
C PHE A 141 -9.00 6.27 6.20
N TYR A 142 -9.33 6.88 7.35
CA TYR A 142 -8.78 6.51 8.65
C TYR A 142 -9.85 6.48 9.74
N LYS A 143 -9.57 5.75 10.83
CA LYS A 143 -10.43 5.67 12.01
C LYS A 143 -10.53 7.02 12.71
N GLN A 144 -11.76 7.48 12.96
CA GLN A 144 -12.00 8.69 13.74
C GLN A 144 -11.46 8.53 15.18
N GLY A 145 -10.78 9.56 15.70
CA GLY A 145 -10.23 9.58 17.04
C GLY A 145 -8.89 8.83 17.19
N SER A 146 -8.29 8.34 16.09
CA SER A 146 -6.97 7.72 16.10
C SER A 146 -5.93 8.64 15.44
N GLU A 147 -5.14 9.34 16.24
CA GLU A 147 -4.09 10.24 15.76
C GLU A 147 -3.06 9.52 14.88
N SER A 148 -2.66 8.31 15.28
CA SER A 148 -1.70 7.51 14.51
C SER A 148 -2.25 7.12 13.13
N SER A 149 -3.52 6.72 13.06
CA SER A 149 -4.18 6.39 11.78
C SER A 149 -4.37 7.63 10.91
N GLU A 150 -4.72 8.77 11.51
CA GLU A 150 -4.82 10.04 10.80
C GLU A 150 -3.48 10.48 10.22
N MET A 151 -2.40 10.39 11.01
CA MET A 151 -1.05 10.73 10.56
C MET A 151 -0.60 9.82 9.41
N LEU A 152 -0.80 8.51 9.53
CA LEU A 152 -0.50 7.54 8.47
C LEU A 152 -1.28 7.86 7.19
N ALA A 153 -2.60 8.08 7.31
CA ALA A 153 -3.47 8.39 6.19
C ALA A 153 -3.05 9.66 5.46
N LYS A 154 -2.73 10.74 6.21
CA LYS A 154 -2.24 11.99 5.64
C LYS A 154 -0.93 11.82 4.87
N LYS A 155 0.03 11.02 5.40
CA LYS A 155 1.30 10.73 4.70
C LYS A 155 1.07 9.95 3.42
N VAL A 156 0.19 8.94 3.44
CA VAL A 156 -0.16 8.16 2.25
C VAL A 156 -0.92 9.03 1.23
N GLN A 157 -1.94 9.79 1.68
CA GLN A 157 -2.69 10.66 0.78
C GLN A 157 -1.81 11.71 0.13
N LEU A 158 -0.89 12.33 0.88
CA LEU A 158 0.07 13.29 0.33
C LEU A 158 0.93 12.65 -0.77
N SER A 159 1.43 11.44 -0.53
CA SER A 159 2.26 10.73 -1.52
C SER A 159 1.51 10.36 -2.79
N VAL A 160 0.24 9.90 -2.68
CA VAL A 160 -0.57 9.58 -3.87
C VAL A 160 -1.05 10.83 -4.60
N ASN A 161 -1.20 11.96 -3.91
CA ASN A 161 -1.52 13.24 -4.54
C ASN A 161 -0.44 13.77 -5.49
N LEU A 162 0.79 13.25 -5.37
CA LEU A 162 1.90 13.59 -6.28
C LEU A 162 1.86 12.83 -7.60
N LEU A 163 0.94 11.87 -7.76
CA LEU A 163 0.74 11.18 -9.03
C LEU A 163 0.10 12.11 -10.06
N THR A 164 0.62 12.10 -11.28
CA THR A 164 0.11 12.93 -12.38
C THR A 164 -1.31 12.56 -12.80
N GLU A 165 -1.70 11.32 -12.54
CA GLU A 165 -3.03 10.77 -12.83
C GLU A 165 -4.08 11.17 -11.77
N GLN A 166 -3.64 11.68 -10.61
CA GLN A 166 -4.55 12.17 -9.58
C GLN A 166 -5.24 13.46 -10.07
N PRO A 167 -6.59 13.54 -10.07
CA PRO A 167 -7.31 14.66 -10.71
C PRO A 167 -7.17 15.97 -9.95
N LYS A 168 -6.93 15.89 -8.64
CA LYS A 168 -6.71 17.03 -7.75
C LYS A 168 -6.10 16.56 -6.43
N MET A 169 -5.65 17.49 -5.60
CA MET A 169 -5.25 17.20 -4.24
C MET A 169 -6.48 16.82 -3.41
N TYR A 170 -6.41 15.70 -2.71
CA TYR A 170 -7.41 15.27 -1.74
C TYR A 170 -6.83 15.27 -0.34
N ASP A 171 -7.68 15.50 0.65
CA ASP A 171 -7.35 15.25 2.05
C ASP A 171 -7.69 13.81 2.42
N ALA A 172 -6.96 13.23 3.38
CA ALA A 172 -7.38 11.98 4.01
C ALA A 172 -8.68 12.20 4.79
N LEU A 173 -9.61 11.26 4.69
CA LEU A 173 -10.96 11.39 5.26
C LEU A 173 -11.17 10.45 6.45
N LYS A 174 -11.98 10.88 7.40
CA LYS A 174 -12.53 10.00 8.43
C LYS A 174 -13.46 8.99 7.78
N GLY A 175 -13.32 7.71 8.14
CA GLY A 175 -14.13 6.63 7.60
C GLY A 175 -14.83 5.84 8.71
N ASP A 176 -16.12 5.57 8.53
CA ASP A 176 -16.91 4.72 9.42
C ASP A 176 -16.99 3.31 8.83
N TYR A 177 -15.87 2.59 8.89
CA TYR A 177 -15.74 1.23 8.38
C TYR A 177 -15.51 0.24 9.53
N TYR A 178 -16.20 -0.90 9.48
CA TYR A 178 -16.06 -1.96 10.50
C TYR A 178 -14.60 -2.32 10.75
N ILE A 179 -13.83 -2.56 9.68
CA ILE A 179 -12.42 -2.97 9.76
C ILE A 179 -11.51 -1.92 10.41
N LEU A 180 -11.85 -0.64 10.30
CA LEU A 180 -11.15 0.44 10.99
C LEU A 180 -11.59 0.54 12.46
N ASN A 181 -12.90 0.47 12.73
CA ASN A 181 -13.45 0.72 14.06
C ASN A 181 -13.19 -0.41 15.04
N CYS A 182 -13.24 -1.66 14.57
CA CYS A 182 -13.03 -2.86 15.40
C CYS A 182 -11.57 -3.30 15.50
N ASN A 183 -10.64 -2.63 14.82
CA ASN A 183 -9.22 -2.93 14.81
C ASN A 183 -8.50 -2.09 15.89
N ALA A 184 -7.70 -2.74 16.71
CA ALA A 184 -6.89 -2.07 17.75
C ALA A 184 -5.61 -1.42 17.19
N ARG A 185 -5.23 -1.71 15.95
CA ARG A 185 -3.99 -1.22 15.33
C ARG A 185 -4.19 0.12 14.61
N CYS A 186 -3.11 0.83 14.37
CA CYS A 186 -3.09 1.94 13.43
C CYS A 186 -3.50 1.43 12.04
N SER A 187 -4.63 1.92 11.51
CA SER A 187 -5.25 1.31 10.32
C SER A 187 -5.81 2.36 9.38
N ILE A 188 -5.63 2.10 8.08
CA ILE A 188 -6.19 2.92 7.01
C ILE A 188 -6.80 2.05 5.93
N ILE A 189 -7.78 2.61 5.19
CA ILE A 189 -8.26 2.07 3.92
C ILE A 189 -7.71 2.96 2.81
N VAL A 190 -7.18 2.35 1.76
CA VAL A 190 -6.75 3.03 0.54
C VAL A 190 -7.69 2.61 -0.58
N GLU A 191 -8.55 3.51 -0.97
CA GLU A 191 -9.39 3.40 -2.17
C GLU A 191 -8.54 3.85 -3.37
N CYS A 192 -8.04 2.88 -4.13
CA CYS A 192 -7.01 3.06 -5.17
C CYS A 192 -7.53 3.77 -6.44
N GLY A 193 -8.81 4.04 -6.53
CA GLY A 193 -9.52 4.67 -7.66
C GLY A 193 -10.93 4.15 -7.76
N PHE A 194 -11.72 4.73 -8.65
CA PHE A 194 -13.15 4.43 -8.79
C PHE A 194 -13.41 3.51 -9.99
N LEU A 195 -13.81 2.26 -9.76
CA LEU A 195 -14.20 1.33 -10.83
C LEU A 195 -15.47 1.76 -11.58
N SER A 196 -16.23 2.72 -11.04
CA SER A 196 -17.32 3.40 -11.74
C SER A 196 -16.86 4.47 -12.75
N SER A 197 -15.58 4.90 -12.67
CA SER A 197 -14.98 5.84 -13.62
C SER A 197 -14.24 5.09 -14.72
N PRO A 198 -14.59 5.31 -16.02
CA PRO A 198 -13.86 4.68 -17.12
C PRO A 198 -12.35 4.98 -17.12
N ILE A 199 -11.96 6.19 -16.70
CA ILE A 199 -10.56 6.62 -16.65
C ILE A 199 -9.81 5.87 -15.55
N ASP A 200 -10.35 5.82 -14.33
CA ASP A 200 -9.70 5.12 -13.22
C ASP A 200 -9.66 3.61 -13.47
N GLU A 201 -10.71 3.04 -14.07
CA GLU A 201 -10.74 1.63 -14.47
C GLU A 201 -9.59 1.30 -15.44
N GLU A 202 -9.41 2.12 -16.49
CA GLU A 202 -8.31 1.95 -17.45
C GLU A 202 -6.94 2.04 -16.76
N LEU A 203 -6.74 3.03 -15.89
CA LEU A 203 -5.53 3.17 -15.09
C LEU A 203 -5.29 1.94 -14.21
N LEU A 204 -6.30 1.48 -13.47
CA LEU A 204 -6.20 0.33 -12.57
C LEU A 204 -5.95 -1.00 -13.30
N LEU A 205 -6.36 -1.11 -14.57
CA LEU A 205 -6.02 -2.25 -15.43
C LEU A 205 -4.57 -2.19 -15.94
N SER A 206 -3.93 -1.02 -15.95
CA SER A 206 -2.53 -0.85 -16.36
C SER A 206 -1.57 -1.33 -15.28
N ASP A 207 -0.71 -2.31 -15.61
CA ASP A 207 0.35 -2.78 -14.72
C ASP A 207 1.34 -1.66 -14.34
N THR A 208 1.68 -0.81 -15.30
CA THR A 208 2.57 0.34 -15.09
C THR A 208 1.99 1.31 -14.05
N TYR A 209 0.70 1.63 -14.15
CA TYR A 209 0.04 2.51 -13.19
C TYR A 209 -0.06 1.86 -11.80
N ARG A 210 -0.46 0.59 -11.71
CA ARG A 210 -0.53 -0.12 -10.43
C ARG A 210 0.81 -0.13 -9.69
N LYS A 211 1.92 -0.38 -10.40
CA LYS A 211 3.28 -0.30 -9.83
C LYS A 211 3.64 1.11 -9.36
N LYS A 212 3.25 2.14 -10.12
CA LYS A 212 3.44 3.54 -9.76
C LYS A 212 2.65 3.91 -8.51
N LEU A 213 1.37 3.51 -8.46
CA LEU A 213 0.50 3.71 -7.30
C LEU A 213 1.00 2.96 -6.07
N ALA A 214 1.41 1.70 -6.21
CA ALA A 214 1.98 0.93 -5.12
C ALA A 214 3.24 1.60 -4.53
N LYS A 215 4.13 2.16 -5.38
CA LYS A 215 5.28 2.94 -4.93
C LYS A 215 4.88 4.20 -4.17
N ALA A 216 3.84 4.91 -4.61
CA ALA A 216 3.35 6.10 -3.91
C ALA A 216 2.77 5.75 -2.53
N ILE A 217 1.95 4.69 -2.43
CA ILE A 217 1.42 4.19 -1.15
C ILE A 217 2.58 3.78 -0.23
N TYR A 218 3.51 2.96 -0.75
CA TYR A 218 4.72 2.56 -0.03
C TYR A 218 5.49 3.77 0.50
N SER A 219 5.74 4.80 -0.32
CA SER A 219 6.47 6.01 0.07
C SER A 219 5.78 6.75 1.21
N GLY A 220 4.45 6.85 1.19
CA GLY A 220 3.67 7.46 2.27
C GLY A 220 3.81 6.70 3.59
N VAL A 221 3.73 5.38 3.56
CA VAL A 221 3.93 4.51 4.74
C VAL A 221 5.38 4.57 5.24
N PHE A 222 6.34 4.54 4.32
CA PHE A 222 7.75 4.67 4.65
C PHE A 222 8.05 6.01 5.35
N ASN A 223 7.49 7.11 4.85
CA ASN A 223 7.61 8.45 5.45
C ASN A 223 6.96 8.53 6.84
N TYR A 224 5.89 7.76 7.09
CA TYR A 224 5.30 7.64 8.42
C TYR A 224 6.30 7.02 9.41
N PHE A 225 6.97 5.93 9.05
CA PHE A 225 7.94 5.27 9.92
C PHE A 225 9.30 5.98 10.02
N SER A 226 9.65 6.82 9.07
CA SER A 226 10.94 7.53 9.07
C SER A 226 10.93 8.76 9.98
N ASN A 227 9.75 9.33 10.24
CA ASN A 227 9.57 10.55 11.01
C ASN A 227 9.04 10.28 12.43
N ASN A 228 8.90 9.00 12.80
CA ASN A 228 8.60 8.49 14.13
C ASN A 228 9.71 7.52 14.57
#